data_e52b01c90821f58734b5fe03857d5dad
#
_entry.id   e52b01c90821f58734b5fe03857d5dad
#
_cell.length_a   1.000
_cell.length_b   1.000
_cell.length_c   1.000
_cell.angle_alpha   90.00
_cell.angle_beta   90.00
_cell.angle_gamma   90.00
#
_symmetry.space_group_name_H-M   'P 1'
#
loop_
_entity.id
_entity.type
_entity.pdbx_description
1 polymer ?
#
loop_
_entity_poly.entity_id
_entity_poly.type
_entity_poly.pdbx_seq_one_letter_code
_entity_poly.pdbx_strand_id
1 'polypeptide(L)'
;MTFARVFAILITLFVPWTMPSANPAQESKTVYDFALVGLDGKEVSLSVYKGKVLLIVNLASKSIYREQLEALSDLQKTYSDKGLVVIGIPSADFGSQETEDSSELKKFYFDTEHVNFPVYSKATLRGKNPVPLVGFLTDPKTGAGGGDIHWNFTKFVIDRQGKAVLRFEADSDPADPEFRATIEKVLDGTFKKPAVDNNSKKSGADDESEERE
;
A
#
# COMPACT_ATOMS: atom_id res chain seq x y z
N MET A 1 -33.49 68.28 53.03
CA MET A 1 -33.78 67.59 51.72
C MET A 1 -32.55 66.82 51.29
N THR A 2 -32.54 65.50 51.53
CA THR A 2 -31.36 64.67 51.38
C THR A 2 -31.58 63.72 50.16
N PHE A 3 -30.85 63.94 49.09
CA PHE A 3 -30.93 63.06 47.89
C PHE A 3 -30.04 61.85 48.07
N ALA A 4 -30.65 60.68 48.18
CA ALA A 4 -29.93 59.37 48.12
C ALA A 4 -29.64 59.03 46.68
N ARG A 5 -28.34 58.88 46.34
CA ARG A 5 -27.88 58.36 45.05
C ARG A 5 -27.82 56.85 45.12
N VAL A 6 -28.66 56.18 44.33
CA VAL A 6 -28.60 54.71 44.12
C VAL A 6 -27.57 54.43 43.03
N PHE A 7 -26.50 53.76 43.40
CA PHE A 7 -25.50 53.22 42.43
C PHE A 7 -25.95 51.85 42.01
N ALA A 8 -26.36 51.68 40.73
CA ALA A 8 -26.62 50.37 40.13
C ALA A 8 -25.27 49.76 39.66
N ILE A 9 -24.88 48.69 40.33
CA ILE A 9 -23.69 47.88 39.90
C ILE A 9 -24.14 46.91 38.79
N LEU A 10 -23.68 47.16 37.57
CA LEU A 10 -23.86 46.26 36.43
C LEU A 10 -22.81 45.15 36.55
N ILE A 11 -23.23 43.94 36.95
CA ILE A 11 -22.36 42.74 36.94
C ILE A 11 -22.42 42.16 35.52
N THR A 12 -21.38 42.39 34.72
CA THR A 12 -21.19 41.72 33.44
C THR A 12 -20.70 40.29 33.68
N LEU A 13 -21.58 39.33 33.47
CA LEU A 13 -21.20 37.88 33.45
C LEU A 13 -20.32 37.59 32.22
N PHE A 14 -19.03 37.45 32.46
CA PHE A 14 -18.09 36.99 31.48
C PHE A 14 -18.22 35.43 31.32
N VAL A 15 -18.95 35.00 30.29
CA VAL A 15 -19.02 33.59 29.93
C VAL A 15 -17.76 33.26 29.11
N PRO A 16 -16.85 32.42 29.60
CA PRO A 16 -15.69 32.01 28.81
C PRO A 16 -16.20 31.16 27.65
N TRP A 17 -15.98 31.63 26.43
CA TRP A 17 -16.20 30.84 25.22
C TRP A 17 -15.11 29.75 25.13
N THR A 18 -15.43 28.55 25.59
CA THR A 18 -14.57 27.38 25.39
C THR A 18 -14.65 27.01 23.92
N MET A 19 -13.61 27.36 23.14
CA MET A 19 -13.41 26.85 21.82
C MET A 19 -13.27 25.31 21.92
N PRO A 20 -14.01 24.50 21.11
CA PRO A 20 -13.77 23.09 21.06
C PRO A 20 -12.32 22.88 20.57
N SER A 21 -11.51 22.25 21.41
CA SER A 21 -10.18 21.80 21.02
C SER A 21 -10.36 20.86 19.84
N ALA A 22 -10.02 21.30 18.62
CA ALA A 22 -9.91 20.43 17.48
C ALA A 22 -8.83 19.42 17.83
N ASN A 23 -9.25 18.21 18.18
CA ASN A 23 -8.34 17.07 18.30
C ASN A 23 -7.65 16.96 16.94
N PRO A 24 -6.31 17.11 16.82
CA PRO A 24 -5.67 16.92 15.53
C PRO A 24 -6.02 15.52 15.08
N ALA A 25 -6.77 15.43 13.99
CA ALA A 25 -7.09 14.15 13.37
C ALA A 25 -5.74 13.44 13.22
N GLN A 26 -5.58 12.30 13.89
CA GLN A 26 -4.37 11.49 13.81
C GLN A 26 -4.25 11.12 12.36
N GLU A 27 -3.32 11.79 11.63
CA GLU A 27 -3.12 11.55 10.20
C GLU A 27 -2.82 10.05 10.03
N SER A 28 -3.71 9.37 9.32
CA SER A 28 -3.53 7.95 9.05
C SER A 28 -2.31 7.79 8.17
N LYS A 29 -1.39 6.91 8.58
CA LYS A 29 -0.17 6.59 7.84
C LYS A 29 -0.49 6.20 6.39
N THR A 30 0.28 6.69 5.46
CA THR A 30 0.14 6.43 4.02
C THR A 30 1.42 5.82 3.46
N VAL A 31 1.40 5.33 2.22
CA VAL A 31 2.60 4.84 1.55
C VAL A 31 3.70 5.91 1.44
N TYR A 32 3.32 7.19 1.45
CA TYR A 32 4.25 8.33 1.32
C TYR A 32 5.12 8.58 2.55
N ASP A 33 4.81 7.93 3.68
CA ASP A 33 5.57 8.00 4.93
C ASP A 33 6.74 7.01 4.98
N PHE A 34 6.96 6.27 3.88
CA PHE A 34 8.01 5.27 3.76
C PHE A 34 9.06 5.67 2.72
N ALA A 35 10.21 5.02 2.81
CA ALA A 35 11.28 5.12 1.85
C ALA A 35 11.79 3.73 1.45
N LEU A 36 12.38 3.63 0.27
CA LEU A 36 13.05 2.45 -0.25
C LEU A 36 14.46 2.82 -0.70
N VAL A 37 15.37 1.85 -0.73
CA VAL A 37 16.74 2.07 -1.22
C VAL A 37 16.76 1.83 -2.73
N GLY A 38 17.19 2.83 -3.49
CA GLY A 38 17.41 2.71 -4.93
C GLY A 38 18.58 1.79 -5.26
N LEU A 39 18.63 1.31 -6.50
CA LEU A 39 19.75 0.46 -7.00
C LEU A 39 21.11 1.21 -7.01
N ASP A 40 21.12 2.50 -6.80
CA ASP A 40 22.33 3.32 -6.61
C ASP A 40 22.73 3.42 -5.12
N GLY A 41 22.02 2.74 -4.22
CA GLY A 41 22.25 2.72 -2.79
C GLY A 41 21.70 3.93 -2.04
N LYS A 42 21.02 4.87 -2.71
CA LYS A 42 20.41 6.04 -2.07
C LYS A 42 19.01 5.75 -1.59
N GLU A 43 18.65 6.32 -0.46
CA GLU A 43 17.29 6.28 0.03
C GLU A 43 16.38 7.21 -0.79
N VAL A 44 15.22 6.70 -1.20
CA VAL A 44 14.22 7.43 -1.97
C VAL A 44 12.91 7.39 -1.19
N SER A 45 12.45 8.56 -0.75
CA SER A 45 11.11 8.68 -0.13
C SER A 45 10.02 8.43 -1.15
N LEU A 46 9.04 7.60 -0.80
CA LEU A 46 7.87 7.34 -1.67
C LEU A 46 6.96 8.56 -1.80
N SER A 47 7.21 9.63 -1.03
CA SER A 47 6.51 10.91 -1.18
C SER A 47 6.73 11.57 -2.55
N VAL A 48 7.76 11.20 -3.30
CA VAL A 48 7.99 11.65 -4.69
C VAL A 48 6.86 11.24 -5.64
N TYR A 49 6.08 10.23 -5.25
CA TYR A 49 4.94 9.72 -6.01
C TYR A 49 3.59 10.26 -5.53
N LYS A 50 3.54 11.30 -4.68
CA LYS A 50 2.28 11.88 -4.21
C LYS A 50 1.33 12.21 -5.37
N GLY A 51 0.06 11.82 -5.22
CA GLY A 51 -0.98 12.04 -6.24
C GLY A 51 -0.98 11.02 -7.38
N LYS A 52 -0.06 10.05 -7.39
CA LYS A 52 -0.04 8.94 -8.34
C LYS A 52 -0.75 7.72 -7.76
N VAL A 53 -1.29 6.89 -8.64
CA VAL A 53 -1.69 5.51 -8.31
C VAL A 53 -0.44 4.65 -8.40
N LEU A 54 -0.14 3.85 -7.37
CA LEU A 54 1.02 2.97 -7.39
C LEU A 54 0.59 1.51 -7.50
N LEU A 55 1.31 0.75 -8.31
CA LEU A 55 1.27 -0.71 -8.35
C LEU A 55 2.61 -1.22 -7.81
N ILE A 56 2.64 -1.57 -6.53
CA ILE A 56 3.86 -2.07 -5.86
C ILE A 56 3.90 -3.59 -6.00
N VAL A 57 4.97 -4.12 -6.59
CA VAL A 57 5.14 -5.54 -6.88
C VAL A 57 6.41 -6.06 -6.24
N ASN A 58 6.34 -7.16 -5.49
CA ASN A 58 7.55 -7.85 -5.06
C ASN A 58 8.06 -8.76 -6.18
N LEU A 59 9.25 -8.48 -6.65
CA LEU A 59 9.86 -9.13 -7.81
C LEU A 59 10.82 -10.25 -7.39
N ALA A 60 11.06 -11.18 -8.33
CA ALA A 60 12.14 -12.14 -8.24
C ALA A 60 12.53 -12.63 -9.65
N SER A 61 13.81 -12.47 -10.02
CA SER A 61 14.34 -12.73 -11.36
C SER A 61 14.26 -14.19 -11.82
N LYS A 62 14.22 -15.12 -10.85
CA LYS A 62 14.15 -16.57 -11.09
C LYS A 62 12.75 -17.15 -10.82
N SER A 63 11.75 -16.30 -10.59
CA SER A 63 10.37 -16.73 -10.36
C SER A 63 9.73 -17.28 -11.64
N ILE A 64 8.85 -18.26 -11.49
CA ILE A 64 7.99 -18.73 -12.59
C ILE A 64 7.05 -17.64 -13.13
N TYR A 65 6.78 -16.60 -12.33
CA TYR A 65 5.93 -15.46 -12.71
C TYR A 65 6.70 -14.31 -13.37
N ARG A 66 8.02 -14.47 -13.64
CA ARG A 66 8.83 -13.39 -14.23
C ARG A 66 8.33 -12.92 -15.60
N GLU A 67 7.63 -13.78 -16.34
CA GLU A 67 6.98 -13.42 -17.61
C GLU A 67 5.97 -12.25 -17.47
N GLN A 68 5.43 -12.03 -16.27
CA GLN A 68 4.57 -10.87 -16.00
C GLN A 68 5.31 -9.51 -16.08
N LEU A 69 6.64 -9.47 -16.14
CA LEU A 69 7.42 -8.23 -16.29
C LEU A 69 7.06 -7.47 -17.56
N GLU A 70 6.79 -8.18 -18.66
CA GLU A 70 6.36 -7.58 -19.92
C GLU A 70 4.98 -6.90 -19.75
N ALA A 71 4.02 -7.61 -19.16
CA ALA A 71 2.68 -7.06 -18.92
C ALA A 71 2.69 -5.88 -17.93
N LEU A 72 3.55 -5.90 -16.90
CA LEU A 72 3.76 -4.78 -15.98
C LEU A 72 4.37 -3.57 -16.70
N SER A 73 5.33 -3.80 -17.61
CA SER A 73 5.94 -2.76 -18.43
C SER A 73 4.93 -2.14 -19.41
N ASP A 74 4.04 -2.96 -19.96
CA ASP A 74 2.95 -2.47 -20.82
C ASP A 74 1.91 -1.66 -20.03
N LEU A 75 1.56 -2.08 -18.81
CA LEU A 75 0.74 -1.28 -17.91
C LEU A 75 1.36 0.09 -17.61
N GLN A 76 2.65 0.10 -17.25
CA GLN A 76 3.38 1.36 -17.01
C GLN A 76 3.31 2.26 -18.23
N LYS A 77 3.59 1.74 -19.42
CA LYS A 77 3.54 2.50 -20.68
C LYS A 77 2.15 3.03 -20.99
N THR A 78 1.12 2.18 -20.81
CA THR A 78 -0.26 2.51 -21.16
C THR A 78 -0.88 3.56 -20.26
N TYR A 79 -0.56 3.53 -18.95
CA TYR A 79 -1.25 4.33 -17.96
C TYR A 79 -0.38 5.39 -17.26
N SER A 80 0.89 5.53 -17.62
CA SER A 80 1.78 6.56 -17.04
C SER A 80 1.21 7.98 -17.15
N ASP A 81 0.66 8.34 -18.31
CA ASP A 81 0.05 9.64 -18.54
C ASP A 81 -1.23 9.85 -17.72
N LYS A 82 -1.91 8.77 -17.36
CA LYS A 82 -3.06 8.79 -16.43
C LYS A 82 -2.62 8.79 -14.96
N GLY A 83 -1.32 8.69 -14.69
CA GLY A 83 -0.72 8.79 -13.37
C GLY A 83 -0.50 7.47 -12.66
N LEU A 84 -0.43 6.34 -13.36
CA LEU A 84 0.07 5.08 -12.82
C LEU A 84 1.59 5.11 -12.70
N VAL A 85 2.11 4.55 -11.61
CA VAL A 85 3.52 4.18 -11.45
C VAL A 85 3.59 2.76 -10.94
N VAL A 86 4.20 1.87 -11.73
CA VAL A 86 4.59 0.53 -11.28
C VAL A 86 5.91 0.65 -10.50
N ILE A 87 6.03 -0.04 -9.38
CA ILE A 87 7.22 -0.05 -8.52
C ILE A 87 7.60 -1.49 -8.25
N GLY A 88 8.82 -1.88 -8.62
CA GLY A 88 9.36 -3.20 -8.35
C GLY A 88 10.25 -3.21 -7.11
N ILE A 89 10.04 -4.18 -6.22
CA ILE A 89 10.86 -4.43 -5.03
C ILE A 89 11.36 -5.88 -5.10
N PRO A 90 12.59 -6.13 -5.56
CA PRO A 90 13.18 -7.47 -5.57
C PRO A 90 13.30 -8.05 -4.16
N SER A 91 13.02 -9.36 -4.00
CA SER A 91 13.19 -10.07 -2.73
C SER A 91 13.56 -11.53 -2.93
N ALA A 92 14.47 -12.03 -2.09
CA ALA A 92 14.84 -13.45 -2.05
C ALA A 92 14.03 -14.28 -1.02
N ASP A 93 13.11 -13.66 -0.28
CA ASP A 93 12.44 -14.29 0.86
C ASP A 93 11.44 -15.38 0.46
N PHE A 94 11.15 -15.49 -0.83
CA PHE A 94 10.19 -16.45 -1.39
C PHE A 94 10.92 -17.42 -2.31
N GLY A 95 11.47 -18.48 -1.71
CA GLY A 95 12.17 -19.55 -2.44
C GLY A 95 13.57 -19.18 -2.93
N SER A 96 14.23 -18.16 -2.39
CA SER A 96 15.58 -17.71 -2.78
C SER A 96 15.73 -17.45 -4.27
N GLN A 97 14.68 -16.89 -4.89
CA GLN A 97 14.57 -16.70 -6.34
C GLN A 97 15.10 -15.35 -6.84
N GLU A 98 15.87 -14.62 -6.01
CA GLU A 98 16.46 -13.35 -6.38
C GLU A 98 17.97 -13.33 -6.07
N THR A 99 18.74 -12.55 -6.85
CA THR A 99 20.17 -12.34 -6.63
C THR A 99 20.42 -11.29 -5.53
N GLU A 100 21.60 -11.38 -4.91
CA GLU A 100 22.08 -10.42 -3.91
C GLU A 100 22.73 -9.17 -4.53
N ASP A 101 23.24 -9.30 -5.76
CA ASP A 101 24.06 -8.29 -6.40
C ASP A 101 23.22 -7.24 -7.14
N SER A 102 23.35 -5.97 -6.75
CA SER A 102 22.61 -4.86 -7.36
C SER A 102 22.98 -4.62 -8.83
N SER A 103 24.19 -4.98 -9.27
CA SER A 103 24.58 -4.86 -10.68
C SER A 103 23.93 -5.92 -11.53
N GLU A 104 23.79 -7.14 -10.99
CA GLU A 104 23.05 -8.23 -11.65
C GLU A 104 21.55 -7.88 -11.74
N LEU A 105 20.96 -7.28 -10.68
CA LEU A 105 19.59 -6.79 -10.69
C LEU A 105 19.38 -5.77 -11.80
N LYS A 106 20.28 -4.77 -11.91
CA LYS A 106 20.22 -3.75 -12.98
C LYS A 106 20.26 -4.39 -14.35
N LYS A 107 21.25 -5.28 -14.58
CA LYS A 107 21.42 -5.97 -15.85
C LYS A 107 20.19 -6.80 -16.20
N PHE A 108 19.65 -7.55 -15.23
CA PHE A 108 18.48 -8.40 -15.46
C PHE A 108 17.26 -7.55 -15.79
N TYR A 109 16.84 -6.63 -14.92
CA TYR A 109 15.59 -5.92 -15.11
C TYR A 109 15.64 -4.92 -16.26
N PHE A 110 16.74 -4.19 -16.46
CA PHE A 110 16.79 -3.13 -17.46
C PHE A 110 17.42 -3.54 -18.78
N ASP A 111 18.51 -4.34 -18.77
CA ASP A 111 19.20 -4.69 -20.01
C ASP A 111 18.63 -5.96 -20.65
N THR A 112 18.12 -6.91 -19.85
CA THR A 112 17.58 -8.17 -20.34
C THR A 112 16.05 -8.12 -20.52
N GLU A 113 15.31 -7.75 -19.46
CA GLU A 113 13.85 -7.73 -19.46
C GLU A 113 13.26 -6.39 -19.93
N HIS A 114 14.11 -5.39 -20.17
CA HIS A 114 13.73 -4.05 -20.66
C HIS A 114 12.60 -3.38 -19.84
N VAL A 115 12.61 -3.59 -18.54
CA VAL A 115 11.64 -3.01 -17.61
C VAL A 115 11.70 -1.47 -17.68
N ASN A 116 10.54 -0.84 -17.84
CA ASN A 116 10.42 0.62 -18.02
C ASN A 116 9.83 1.34 -16.80
N PHE A 117 9.82 0.70 -15.64
CA PHE A 117 9.35 1.24 -14.37
C PHE A 117 10.45 1.19 -13.29
N PRO A 118 10.34 1.99 -12.21
CA PRO A 118 11.29 1.98 -11.10
C PRO A 118 11.44 0.60 -10.46
N VAL A 119 12.67 0.10 -10.38
CA VAL A 119 13.05 -1.08 -9.60
C VAL A 119 14.01 -0.62 -8.49
N TYR A 120 13.70 -1.00 -7.26
CA TYR A 120 14.50 -0.66 -6.08
C TYR A 120 15.52 -1.76 -5.76
N SER A 121 16.38 -1.50 -4.79
CA SER A 121 17.29 -2.52 -4.28
C SER A 121 16.52 -3.66 -3.64
N LYS A 122 17.14 -4.84 -3.63
CA LYS A 122 16.59 -6.00 -2.95
C LYS A 122 16.28 -5.66 -1.48
N ALA A 123 15.10 -6.08 -1.03
CA ALA A 123 14.63 -5.82 0.31
C ALA A 123 14.12 -7.09 0.99
N THR A 124 14.20 -7.12 2.32
CA THR A 124 13.53 -8.14 3.13
C THR A 124 12.04 -7.79 3.23
N LEU A 125 11.20 -8.67 2.72
CA LEU A 125 9.74 -8.51 2.71
C LEU A 125 9.05 -9.51 3.65
N ARG A 126 9.78 -10.52 4.15
CA ARG A 126 9.27 -11.57 5.04
C ARG A 126 10.33 -11.96 6.08
N GLY A 127 9.91 -12.50 7.24
CA GLY A 127 10.83 -12.99 8.27
C GLY A 127 11.26 -11.93 9.26
N LYS A 128 12.55 -11.92 9.64
CA LYS A 128 13.08 -10.96 10.61
C LYS A 128 13.39 -9.62 9.97
N ASN A 129 12.88 -8.53 10.56
CA ASN A 129 13.13 -7.15 10.15
C ASN A 129 12.75 -6.84 8.69
N PRO A 130 11.51 -7.10 8.26
CA PRO A 130 11.07 -6.66 6.94
C PRO A 130 11.09 -5.12 6.85
N VAL A 131 11.23 -4.60 5.65
CA VAL A 131 11.15 -3.14 5.44
C VAL A 131 9.80 -2.61 5.97
N PRO A 132 9.78 -1.43 6.63
CA PRO A 132 8.58 -0.91 7.30
C PRO A 132 7.35 -0.79 6.40
N LEU A 133 7.56 -0.58 5.09
CA LEU A 133 6.50 -0.53 4.09
C LEU A 133 5.65 -1.81 4.06
N VAL A 134 6.28 -2.99 4.23
CA VAL A 134 5.54 -4.27 4.24
C VAL A 134 4.55 -4.32 5.38
N GLY A 135 4.95 -3.90 6.59
CA GLY A 135 4.04 -3.83 7.73
C GLY A 135 2.80 -2.97 7.46
N PHE A 136 2.97 -1.87 6.72
CA PHE A 136 1.85 -1.03 6.27
C PHE A 136 0.98 -1.74 5.22
N LEU A 137 1.57 -2.39 4.24
CA LEU A 137 0.84 -3.05 3.13
C LEU A 137 0.06 -4.29 3.60
N THR A 138 0.55 -4.98 4.63
CA THR A 138 0.00 -6.24 5.13
C THR A 138 -0.86 -6.08 6.38
N ASP A 139 -0.92 -4.89 6.98
CA ASP A 139 -1.77 -4.60 8.14
C ASP A 139 -3.25 -4.66 7.73
N PRO A 140 -4.10 -5.42 8.45
CA PRO A 140 -5.54 -5.49 8.17
C PRO A 140 -6.26 -4.14 8.20
N LYS A 141 -5.73 -3.16 8.92
CA LYS A 141 -6.33 -1.83 9.07
C LYS A 141 -5.88 -0.84 8.00
N THR A 142 -4.62 -0.91 7.61
CA THR A 142 -3.99 0.04 6.68
C THR A 142 -3.69 -0.55 5.31
N GLY A 143 -3.56 -1.89 5.23
CA GLY A 143 -3.27 -2.62 4.01
C GLY A 143 -4.51 -2.96 3.17
N ALA A 144 -4.25 -3.57 2.04
CA ALA A 144 -5.26 -3.94 1.04
C ALA A 144 -5.90 -5.32 1.30
N GLY A 145 -6.27 -5.60 2.53
CA GLY A 145 -6.89 -6.87 2.92
C GLY A 145 -6.16 -7.62 4.03
N GLY A 146 -4.95 -7.17 4.37
CA GLY A 146 -4.13 -7.74 5.45
C GLY A 146 -3.50 -9.11 5.12
N GLY A 147 -2.69 -9.59 6.07
CA GLY A 147 -2.03 -10.88 5.97
C GLY A 147 -0.70 -10.86 5.21
N ASP A 148 0.12 -11.87 5.49
CA ASP A 148 1.47 -11.99 4.96
C ASP A 148 1.49 -12.08 3.43
N ILE A 149 2.61 -11.64 2.83
CA ILE A 149 2.89 -11.91 1.42
C ILE A 149 3.17 -13.41 1.27
N HIS A 150 2.44 -14.07 0.38
CA HIS A 150 2.55 -15.51 0.21
C HIS A 150 3.67 -15.90 -0.76
N TRP A 151 3.81 -15.17 -1.87
CA TRP A 151 4.77 -15.50 -2.92
C TRP A 151 5.27 -14.28 -3.69
N ASN A 152 6.32 -14.47 -4.53
CA ASN A 152 6.80 -13.49 -5.49
C ASN A 152 5.66 -13.03 -6.41
N PHE A 153 5.74 -11.82 -6.92
CA PHE A 153 4.74 -11.18 -7.78
C PHE A 153 3.37 -10.95 -7.12
N THR A 154 3.31 -10.89 -5.79
CA THR A 154 2.17 -10.25 -5.10
C THR A 154 2.18 -8.75 -5.42
N LYS A 155 1.01 -8.18 -5.72
CA LYS A 155 0.87 -6.79 -6.15
C LYS A 155 -0.05 -6.04 -5.20
N PHE A 156 0.34 -4.82 -4.81
CA PHE A 156 -0.47 -3.92 -4.00
C PHE A 156 -0.81 -2.67 -4.79
N VAL A 157 -2.10 -2.34 -4.85
CA VAL A 157 -2.59 -1.12 -5.49
C VAL A 157 -2.78 -0.04 -4.45
N ILE A 158 -2.17 1.11 -4.68
CA ILE A 158 -2.22 2.28 -3.82
C ILE A 158 -2.95 3.40 -4.57
N ASP A 159 -3.93 3.99 -3.92
CA ASP A 159 -4.67 5.12 -4.50
C ASP A 159 -3.85 6.43 -4.48
N ARG A 160 -4.41 7.48 -5.08
CA ARG A 160 -3.76 8.81 -5.16
C ARG A 160 -3.54 9.46 -3.78
N GLN A 161 -4.24 8.99 -2.75
CA GLN A 161 -4.11 9.44 -1.37
C GLN A 161 -3.05 8.66 -0.59
N GLY A 162 -2.42 7.67 -1.23
CA GLY A 162 -1.40 6.83 -0.61
C GLY A 162 -1.95 5.70 0.26
N LYS A 163 -3.22 5.35 0.10
CA LYS A 163 -3.86 4.24 0.82
C LYS A 163 -3.76 2.95 0.00
N ALA A 164 -3.42 1.84 0.65
CA ALA A 164 -3.50 0.54 0.03
C ALA A 164 -4.97 0.11 -0.09
N VAL A 165 -5.45 -0.04 -1.32
CA VAL A 165 -6.88 -0.28 -1.60
C VAL A 165 -7.18 -1.70 -2.07
N LEU A 166 -6.20 -2.37 -2.67
CA LEU A 166 -6.35 -3.72 -3.22
C LEU A 166 -5.03 -4.47 -3.23
N ARG A 167 -5.11 -5.79 -3.11
CA ARG A 167 -4.00 -6.73 -3.29
C ARG A 167 -4.38 -7.76 -4.33
N PHE A 168 -3.45 -8.08 -5.21
CA PHE A 168 -3.52 -9.21 -6.12
C PHE A 168 -2.45 -10.23 -5.73
N GLU A 169 -2.80 -11.50 -5.77
CA GLU A 169 -1.85 -12.57 -5.54
C GLU A 169 -0.94 -12.81 -6.76
N ALA A 170 0.04 -13.69 -6.60
CA ALA A 170 1.08 -13.93 -7.59
C ALA A 170 0.55 -14.33 -8.98
N ASP A 171 -0.50 -15.14 -9.01
CA ASP A 171 -1.13 -15.71 -10.21
C ASP A 171 -2.05 -14.73 -10.97
N SER A 172 -2.36 -13.58 -10.38
CA SER A 172 -3.16 -12.55 -11.05
C SER A 172 -2.33 -11.87 -12.14
N ASP A 173 -2.62 -12.17 -13.40
CA ASP A 173 -1.86 -11.67 -14.54
C ASP A 173 -2.19 -10.20 -14.85
N PRO A 174 -1.19 -9.30 -14.92
CA PRO A 174 -1.39 -7.92 -15.32
C PRO A 174 -1.86 -7.73 -16.79
N ALA A 175 -1.74 -8.77 -17.62
CA ALA A 175 -2.29 -8.78 -18.97
C ALA A 175 -3.81 -8.97 -19.01
N ASP A 176 -4.38 -9.53 -17.94
CA ASP A 176 -5.80 -9.84 -17.86
C ASP A 176 -6.68 -8.59 -17.99
N PRO A 177 -7.75 -8.63 -18.82
CA PRO A 177 -8.69 -7.51 -18.95
C PRO A 177 -9.33 -7.08 -17.64
N GLU A 178 -9.65 -8.02 -16.72
CA GLU A 178 -10.23 -7.72 -15.41
C GLU A 178 -9.24 -7.01 -14.48
N PHE A 179 -7.95 -7.42 -14.52
CA PHE A 179 -6.88 -6.74 -13.80
C PHE A 179 -6.78 -5.29 -14.27
N ARG A 180 -6.69 -5.08 -15.60
CA ARG A 180 -6.59 -3.76 -16.23
C ARG A 180 -7.79 -2.88 -15.92
N ALA A 181 -9.00 -3.40 -16.05
CA ALA A 181 -10.23 -2.68 -15.72
C ALA A 181 -10.26 -2.26 -14.23
N THR A 182 -9.68 -3.06 -13.34
CA THR A 182 -9.57 -2.71 -11.92
C THR A 182 -8.58 -1.55 -11.71
N ILE A 183 -7.42 -1.59 -12.36
CA ILE A 183 -6.45 -0.48 -12.32
C ILE A 183 -7.08 0.82 -12.87
N GLU A 184 -7.84 0.74 -13.97
CA GLU A 184 -8.56 1.89 -14.52
C GLU A 184 -9.55 2.50 -13.52
N LYS A 185 -10.33 1.68 -12.81
CA LYS A 185 -11.25 2.16 -11.76
C LYS A 185 -10.52 2.89 -10.62
N VAL A 186 -9.32 2.45 -10.26
CA VAL A 186 -8.51 3.15 -9.25
C VAL A 186 -7.98 4.47 -9.79
N LEU A 187 -7.51 4.48 -11.04
CA LEU A 187 -7.04 5.69 -11.73
C LEU A 187 -8.12 6.75 -11.86
N ASP A 188 -9.35 6.35 -12.16
CA ASP A 188 -10.50 7.23 -12.34
C ASP A 188 -11.19 7.60 -11.01
N GLY A 189 -10.74 7.01 -9.88
CA GLY A 189 -11.33 7.26 -8.55
C GLY A 189 -12.70 6.62 -8.35
N THR A 190 -13.11 5.68 -9.22
CA THR A 190 -14.42 4.98 -9.15
C THR A 190 -14.31 3.63 -8.44
N PHE A 191 -13.11 3.20 -8.07
CA PHE A 191 -12.89 1.95 -7.36
C PHE A 191 -13.54 2.00 -5.97
N LYS A 192 -14.37 1.00 -5.70
CA LYS A 192 -14.95 0.76 -4.36
C LYS A 192 -14.32 -0.50 -3.79
N LYS A 193 -13.62 -0.38 -2.66
CA LYS A 193 -13.08 -1.54 -1.95
C LYS A 193 -14.24 -2.50 -1.64
N PRO A 194 -14.13 -3.80 -1.99
CA PRO A 194 -15.13 -4.79 -1.59
C PRO A 194 -15.34 -4.75 -0.07
N ALA A 195 -16.60 -4.81 0.37
CA ALA A 195 -16.89 -4.95 1.79
C ALA A 195 -16.24 -6.25 2.28
N VAL A 196 -15.49 -6.19 3.38
CA VAL A 196 -14.95 -7.40 4.02
C VAL A 196 -16.13 -8.17 4.59
N ASP A 197 -16.47 -9.28 3.96
CA ASP A 197 -17.52 -10.16 4.44
C ASP A 197 -16.99 -10.91 5.68
N ASN A 198 -17.35 -10.43 6.86
CA ASN A 198 -16.93 -11.03 8.15
C ASN A 198 -17.58 -12.41 8.41
N ASN A 199 -18.29 -12.98 7.43
CA ASN A 199 -19.07 -14.20 7.62
C ASN A 199 -18.33 -15.51 7.28
N SER A 200 -17.10 -15.45 6.75
CA SER A 200 -16.36 -16.67 6.36
C SER A 200 -15.61 -17.38 7.50
N LYS A 201 -15.74 -16.91 8.75
CA LYS A 201 -15.09 -17.55 9.93
C LYS A 201 -15.96 -18.53 10.71
N LYS A 202 -17.15 -18.90 10.23
CA LYS A 202 -18.08 -19.77 11.00
C LYS A 202 -18.34 -21.17 10.43
N SER A 203 -17.63 -21.62 9.40
CA SER A 203 -17.87 -22.96 8.82
C SER A 203 -16.68 -23.93 8.94
N GLY A 204 -15.97 -23.91 10.06
CA GLY A 204 -14.81 -24.78 10.25
C GLY A 204 -14.61 -25.30 11.67
N ALA A 205 -15.70 -25.45 12.45
CA ALA A 205 -15.58 -25.91 13.85
C ALA A 205 -16.73 -26.79 14.32
N ASP A 206 -17.28 -27.64 13.48
CA ASP A 206 -18.23 -28.67 13.90
C ASP A 206 -18.15 -29.86 12.92
N ASP A 207 -17.09 -30.67 13.00
CA ASP A 207 -17.10 -32.06 12.52
C ASP A 207 -15.85 -32.82 12.96
N GLU A 208 -15.65 -33.00 14.25
CA GLU A 208 -14.76 -34.03 14.82
C GLU A 208 -15.27 -34.47 16.20
N SER A 209 -16.44 -35.09 16.20
CA SER A 209 -16.82 -35.92 17.35
C SER A 209 -17.93 -36.88 16.94
N GLU A 210 -17.55 -38.00 16.30
CA GLU A 210 -18.29 -39.27 16.32
C GLU A 210 -17.56 -40.30 15.45
N GLU A 211 -16.67 -41.06 16.09
CA GLU A 211 -16.38 -42.46 15.75
C GLU A 211 -15.29 -42.97 16.70
N ARG A 212 -15.73 -43.39 17.86
CA ARG A 212 -15.07 -44.43 18.67
C ARG A 212 -16.15 -45.22 19.45
N GLU A 213 -16.58 -46.30 18.86
CA GLU A 213 -16.95 -47.54 19.55
C GLU A 213 -16.44 -48.74 18.78
#